data_239f08a2e0a605b218c065dd52d04955
#
_entry.id   239f08a2e0a605b218c065dd52d04955
#
_cell.length_a   1.000
_cell.length_b   1.000
_cell.length_c   1.000
_cell.angle_alpha   90.00
_cell.angle_beta   90.00
_cell.angle_gamma   90.00
#
_symmetry.space_group_name_H-M   'P 1'
#
loop_
_entity.id
_entity.type
_entity.pdbx_description
1 polymer ?
#
loop_
_entity_poly.entity_id
_entity_poly.type
_entity_poly.pdbx_seq_one_letter_code
_entity_poly.pdbx_strand_id
1 'polypeptide(L)'
;MQRQTELDWLRGTMLVLMTFTHLPTWFSAHLGQPFGYVSAAEGFVFLSAYLVGCVYAGRARRHGDTEMMRALWRRTAKVYAVHASLLLFLLLVLVPFAVSHDARAITDLASFYVERPHLALASGLVLAYNPPLLDILPMYVLFLALTPYVLRHGLRYGFAEMLLLSAVLWLVGQYDGGRYVYEAVAALVGWPVPYGATGAFSFLGWQLLWVVGLYLGARADGAAFPVRATSRALLYAVVSLAIAFFAWRHLAGQVPFAPGRTLNTLVDKWHLGPLRMLNFAVLAWLVVRARPYLVRLAADSSITLMGRAALPVFAVHLVICLSLLATLGG
;
A
#
# COMPACT_ATOMS: atom_id res chain seq x y z
N MET A 1 -14.00 -20.69 -6.92
CA MET A 1 -14.29 -19.50 -6.09
C MET A 1 -15.21 -18.58 -6.89
N GLN A 2 -16.36 -18.24 -6.36
CA GLN A 2 -17.14 -17.14 -6.93
C GLN A 2 -16.37 -15.84 -6.71
N ARG A 3 -16.28 -15.02 -7.74
CA ARG A 3 -15.57 -13.73 -7.69
C ARG A 3 -16.37 -12.76 -6.82
N GLN A 4 -15.69 -12.11 -5.87
CA GLN A 4 -16.31 -11.13 -4.97
C GLN A 4 -16.23 -9.74 -5.63
N THR A 5 -17.30 -9.36 -6.32
CA THR A 5 -17.37 -8.10 -7.10
C THR A 5 -17.23 -6.87 -6.22
N GLU A 6 -17.69 -6.91 -4.97
CA GLU A 6 -17.57 -5.86 -3.98
C GLU A 6 -16.10 -5.53 -3.62
N LEU A 7 -15.21 -6.55 -3.60
CA LEU A 7 -13.78 -6.31 -3.36
C LEU A 7 -13.10 -5.68 -4.58
N ASP A 8 -13.51 -6.08 -5.79
CA ASP A 8 -13.04 -5.43 -7.01
C ASP A 8 -13.53 -3.96 -7.05
N TRP A 9 -14.77 -3.69 -6.67
CA TRP A 9 -15.31 -2.33 -6.59
C TRP A 9 -14.53 -1.46 -5.60
N LEU A 10 -14.27 -1.97 -4.38
CA LEU A 10 -13.47 -1.26 -3.38
C LEU A 10 -12.06 -0.94 -3.91
N ARG A 11 -11.39 -1.88 -4.57
CA ARG A 11 -10.06 -1.65 -5.15
C ARG A 11 -10.11 -0.60 -6.26
N GLY A 12 -11.14 -0.62 -7.11
CA GLY A 12 -11.36 0.39 -8.13
C GLY A 12 -11.58 1.78 -7.52
N THR A 13 -12.40 1.88 -6.47
CA THR A 13 -12.62 3.14 -5.74
C THR A 13 -11.31 3.68 -5.16
N MET A 14 -10.46 2.81 -4.60
CA MET A 14 -9.16 3.22 -4.06
C MET A 14 -8.21 3.71 -5.16
N LEU A 15 -8.23 3.12 -6.35
CA LEU A 15 -7.45 3.61 -7.50
C LEU A 15 -7.91 5.00 -7.94
N VAL A 16 -9.20 5.26 -7.97
CA VAL A 16 -9.76 6.59 -8.27
C VAL A 16 -9.31 7.61 -7.21
N LEU A 17 -9.43 7.27 -5.91
CA LEU A 17 -8.98 8.15 -4.83
C LEU A 17 -7.46 8.41 -4.91
N MET A 18 -6.64 7.40 -5.22
CA MET A 18 -5.19 7.58 -5.40
C MET A 18 -4.88 8.54 -6.55
N THR A 19 -5.63 8.49 -7.66
CA THR A 19 -5.42 9.41 -8.79
C THR A 19 -5.62 10.85 -8.36
N PHE A 20 -6.67 11.16 -7.61
CA PHE A 20 -6.90 12.51 -7.09
C PHE A 20 -5.82 12.98 -6.10
N THR A 21 -5.16 12.07 -5.39
CA THR A 21 -4.15 12.42 -4.39
C THR A 21 -2.73 12.53 -4.95
N HIS A 22 -2.48 11.99 -6.15
CA HIS A 22 -1.17 12.04 -6.79
C HIS A 22 -0.94 13.34 -7.59
N LEU A 23 -1.98 14.12 -7.81
CA LEU A 23 -1.88 15.44 -8.44
C LEU A 23 -2.00 16.55 -7.38
N PRO A 24 -1.18 17.61 -7.43
CA PRO A 24 -1.21 18.72 -6.47
C PRO A 24 -2.42 19.63 -6.74
N THR A 25 -3.60 19.13 -6.45
CA THR A 25 -4.88 19.84 -6.64
C THR A 25 -5.53 20.11 -5.28
N TRP A 26 -6.50 21.01 -5.26
CA TRP A 26 -7.34 21.23 -4.07
C TRP A 26 -7.99 19.92 -3.55
N PHE A 27 -8.33 19.02 -4.45
CA PHE A 27 -8.90 17.72 -4.10
C PHE A 27 -7.92 16.82 -3.32
N SER A 28 -6.62 16.92 -3.55
CA SER A 28 -5.63 16.06 -2.90
C SER A 28 -5.61 16.22 -1.38
N ALA A 29 -5.79 17.46 -0.89
CA ALA A 29 -5.83 17.76 0.55
C ALA A 29 -7.06 17.16 1.24
N HIS A 30 -8.22 17.11 0.56
CA HIS A 30 -9.48 16.66 1.09
C HIS A 30 -9.71 15.16 0.89
N LEU A 31 -9.39 14.64 -0.30
CA LEU A 31 -9.60 13.22 -0.67
C LEU A 31 -8.43 12.31 -0.27
N GLY A 32 -7.30 12.87 0.16
CA GLY A 32 -6.14 12.10 0.59
C GLY A 32 -6.41 11.20 1.80
N GLN A 33 -7.27 11.65 2.70
CA GLN A 33 -7.67 10.96 3.92
C GLN A 33 -9.13 11.31 4.25
N PRO A 34 -10.10 10.83 3.46
CA PRO A 34 -11.48 11.32 3.53
C PRO A 34 -12.24 10.81 4.76
N PHE A 35 -11.84 9.69 5.35
CA PHE A 35 -12.53 9.04 6.47
C PHE A 35 -11.68 8.95 7.74
N GLY A 36 -11.04 10.06 8.12
CA GLY A 36 -10.10 10.11 9.23
C GLY A 36 -8.66 10.04 8.74
N TYR A 37 -7.77 9.35 9.45
CA TYR A 37 -6.34 9.27 9.11
C TYR A 37 -6.00 8.16 8.11
N VAL A 38 -6.99 7.46 7.54
CA VAL A 38 -6.79 6.39 6.56
C VAL A 38 -6.85 6.96 5.15
N SER A 39 -5.90 6.56 4.30
CA SER A 39 -5.86 6.86 2.87
C SER A 39 -6.26 5.64 2.02
N ALA A 40 -6.33 5.82 0.71
CA ALA A 40 -6.60 4.73 -0.21
C ALA A 40 -5.49 3.65 -0.21
N ALA A 41 -4.26 4.01 0.18
CA ALA A 41 -3.13 3.08 0.15
C ALA A 41 -3.29 1.93 1.15
N GLU A 42 -3.73 2.18 2.40
CA GLU A 42 -3.94 1.14 3.41
C GLU A 42 -4.97 0.12 2.94
N GLY A 43 -6.08 0.60 2.44
CA GLY A 43 -7.13 -0.27 1.93
C GLY A 43 -6.68 -1.06 0.70
N PHE A 44 -5.94 -0.44 -0.22
CA PHE A 44 -5.45 -1.11 -1.42
C PHE A 44 -4.43 -2.20 -1.09
N VAL A 45 -3.48 -1.93 -0.19
CA VAL A 45 -2.48 -2.91 0.27
C VAL A 45 -3.15 -4.06 1.00
N PHE A 46 -4.04 -3.76 1.94
CA PHE A 46 -4.77 -4.78 2.71
C PHE A 46 -5.64 -5.67 1.81
N LEU A 47 -6.47 -5.09 0.94
CA LEU A 47 -7.32 -5.87 0.03
C LEU A 47 -6.50 -6.70 -0.95
N SER A 48 -5.35 -6.17 -1.39
CA SER A 48 -4.43 -6.92 -2.24
C SER A 48 -3.85 -8.13 -1.51
N ALA A 49 -3.40 -7.96 -0.26
CA ALA A 49 -2.92 -9.04 0.58
C ALA A 49 -4.01 -10.08 0.87
N TYR A 50 -5.22 -9.63 1.21
CA TYR A 50 -6.37 -10.50 1.43
C TYR A 50 -6.68 -11.38 0.21
N LEU A 51 -6.76 -10.78 -0.98
CA LEU A 51 -7.02 -11.53 -2.23
C LEU A 51 -5.87 -12.49 -2.57
N VAL A 52 -4.61 -12.09 -2.30
CA VAL A 52 -3.45 -12.98 -2.42
C VAL A 52 -3.59 -14.17 -1.46
N GLY A 53 -3.94 -13.94 -0.21
CA GLY A 53 -4.21 -14.98 0.76
C GLY A 53 -5.29 -15.95 0.29
N CYS A 54 -6.45 -15.44 -0.15
CA CYS A 54 -7.57 -16.24 -0.66
C CYS A 54 -7.16 -17.13 -1.86
N VAL A 55 -6.56 -16.51 -2.87
CA VAL A 55 -6.26 -17.19 -4.14
C VAL A 55 -5.16 -18.22 -3.95
N TYR A 56 -4.08 -17.85 -3.27
CA TYR A 56 -2.88 -18.70 -3.21
C TYR A 56 -2.94 -19.74 -2.11
N ALA A 57 -3.63 -19.50 -0.98
CA ALA A 57 -3.94 -20.55 -0.03
C ALA A 57 -4.89 -21.59 -0.64
N GLY A 58 -5.90 -21.14 -1.39
CA GLY A 58 -6.76 -22.04 -2.15
C GLY A 58 -6.00 -22.85 -3.22
N ARG A 59 -4.98 -22.27 -3.84
CA ARG A 59 -4.10 -22.98 -4.79
C ARG A 59 -3.22 -24.00 -4.07
N ALA A 60 -2.62 -23.65 -2.91
CA ALA A 60 -1.84 -24.58 -2.10
C ALA A 60 -2.67 -25.83 -1.70
N ARG A 61 -3.91 -25.62 -1.26
CA ARG A 61 -4.81 -26.71 -0.88
C ARG A 61 -5.19 -27.65 -2.05
N ARG A 62 -5.30 -27.12 -3.28
CA ARG A 62 -5.69 -27.91 -4.46
C ARG A 62 -4.54 -28.51 -5.23
N HIS A 63 -3.41 -27.83 -5.29
CA HIS A 63 -2.30 -28.18 -6.18
C HIS A 63 -0.94 -28.27 -5.46
N GLY A 64 -0.93 -28.11 -4.13
CA GLY A 64 0.27 -28.17 -3.30
C GLY A 64 1.09 -26.89 -3.27
N ASP A 65 2.05 -26.86 -2.33
CA ASP A 65 2.89 -25.70 -2.03
C ASP A 65 3.74 -25.25 -3.22
N THR A 66 4.29 -26.23 -4.00
CA THR A 66 5.17 -25.93 -5.15
C THR A 66 4.46 -25.08 -6.20
N GLU A 67 3.22 -25.44 -6.54
CA GLU A 67 2.43 -24.68 -7.51
C GLU A 67 1.99 -23.32 -6.97
N MET A 68 1.70 -23.24 -5.68
CA MET A 68 1.44 -21.96 -5.01
C MET A 68 2.68 -21.04 -5.13
N MET A 69 3.86 -21.54 -4.75
CA MET A 69 5.09 -20.76 -4.78
C MET A 69 5.47 -20.32 -6.21
N ARG A 70 5.40 -21.23 -7.19
CA ARG A 70 5.66 -20.90 -8.60
C ARG A 70 4.72 -19.82 -9.13
N ALA A 71 3.46 -19.87 -8.77
CA ALA A 71 2.48 -18.89 -9.20
C ALA A 71 2.67 -17.53 -8.51
N LEU A 72 3.07 -17.51 -7.24
CA LEU A 72 3.44 -16.28 -6.53
C LEU A 72 4.67 -15.63 -7.14
N TRP A 73 5.73 -16.40 -7.43
CA TRP A 73 6.93 -15.87 -8.08
C TRP A 73 6.64 -15.29 -9.47
N ARG A 74 5.77 -15.93 -10.26
CA ARG A 74 5.31 -15.36 -11.55
C ARG A 74 4.54 -14.03 -11.33
N ARG A 75 3.75 -13.92 -10.27
CA ARG A 75 3.06 -12.68 -9.94
C ARG A 75 4.05 -11.59 -9.48
N THR A 76 5.01 -11.95 -8.64
CA THR A 76 6.08 -11.04 -8.19
C THR A 76 6.86 -10.49 -9.38
N ALA A 77 7.30 -11.36 -10.30
CA ALA A 77 8.00 -10.96 -11.51
C ALA A 77 7.16 -10.03 -12.40
N LYS A 78 5.84 -10.27 -12.52
CA LYS A 78 4.94 -9.38 -13.27
C LYS A 78 4.84 -7.99 -12.64
N VAL A 79 4.72 -7.90 -11.31
CA VAL A 79 4.65 -6.60 -10.62
C VAL A 79 5.99 -5.88 -10.70
N TYR A 80 7.09 -6.61 -10.55
CA TYR A 80 8.44 -6.06 -10.73
C TYR A 80 8.65 -5.51 -12.14
N ALA A 81 8.22 -6.24 -13.18
CA ALA A 81 8.33 -5.76 -14.56
C ALA A 81 7.55 -4.45 -14.78
N VAL A 82 6.35 -4.33 -14.20
CA VAL A 82 5.57 -3.08 -14.24
C VAL A 82 6.31 -1.95 -13.51
N HIS A 83 6.86 -2.23 -12.31
CA HIS A 83 7.67 -1.25 -11.58
C HIS A 83 8.89 -0.79 -12.39
N ALA A 84 9.67 -1.72 -12.91
CA ALA A 84 10.86 -1.41 -13.70
C ALA A 84 10.49 -0.59 -14.95
N SER A 85 9.40 -0.92 -15.64
CA SER A 85 8.93 -0.16 -16.80
C SER A 85 8.54 1.28 -16.44
N LEU A 86 7.84 1.48 -15.32
CA LEU A 86 7.46 2.81 -14.85
C LEU A 86 8.69 3.62 -14.38
N LEU A 87 9.63 2.98 -13.70
CA LEU A 87 10.89 3.59 -13.29
C LEU A 87 11.71 4.04 -14.51
N LEU A 88 11.89 3.17 -15.50
CA LEU A 88 12.59 3.49 -16.74
C LEU A 88 11.88 4.62 -17.50
N PHE A 89 10.55 4.60 -17.57
CA PHE A 89 9.77 5.67 -18.18
C PHE A 89 10.01 7.01 -17.45
N LEU A 90 9.94 7.03 -16.12
CA LEU A 90 10.22 8.23 -15.35
C LEU A 90 11.66 8.74 -15.60
N LEU A 91 12.66 7.87 -15.40
CA LEU A 91 14.06 8.30 -15.39
C LEU A 91 14.62 8.59 -16.78
N LEU A 92 14.24 7.80 -17.81
CA LEU A 92 14.82 7.92 -19.14
C LEU A 92 13.99 8.77 -20.12
N VAL A 93 12.71 9.01 -19.81
CA VAL A 93 11.83 9.80 -20.69
C VAL A 93 11.41 11.10 -20.02
N LEU A 94 10.77 11.02 -18.83
CA LEU A 94 10.18 12.20 -18.22
C LEU A 94 11.22 13.13 -17.56
N VAL A 95 12.27 12.62 -16.91
CA VAL A 95 13.29 13.46 -16.31
C VAL A 95 14.09 14.24 -17.37
N PRO A 96 14.60 13.65 -18.47
CA PRO A 96 15.23 14.42 -19.55
C PRO A 96 14.29 15.48 -20.16
N PHE A 97 13.02 15.14 -20.35
CA PHE A 97 12.00 16.09 -20.81
C PHE A 97 11.84 17.24 -19.79
N ALA A 98 11.69 16.92 -18.50
CA ALA A 98 11.52 17.92 -17.43
C ALA A 98 12.72 18.85 -17.29
N VAL A 99 13.95 18.34 -17.43
CA VAL A 99 15.17 19.15 -17.42
C VAL A 99 15.20 20.11 -18.62
N SER A 100 14.79 19.66 -19.82
CA SER A 100 14.79 20.52 -21.02
C SER A 100 13.67 21.58 -21.03
N HIS A 101 12.62 21.41 -20.20
CA HIS A 101 11.47 22.33 -20.12
C HIS A 101 11.32 23.01 -18.76
N ASP A 102 12.33 22.89 -17.87
CA ASP A 102 12.34 23.46 -16.50
C ASP A 102 11.13 23.05 -15.64
N ALA A 103 10.64 21.79 -15.83
CA ALA A 103 9.51 21.24 -15.09
C ALA A 103 9.94 20.76 -13.69
N ARG A 104 9.93 21.65 -12.70
CA ARG A 104 10.44 21.42 -11.34
C ARG A 104 9.79 20.28 -10.60
N ALA A 105 8.49 20.06 -10.79
CA ALA A 105 7.76 18.99 -10.12
C ALA A 105 8.38 17.60 -10.36
N ILE A 106 8.92 17.32 -11.55
CA ILE A 106 9.57 16.04 -11.87
C ILE A 106 11.03 16.05 -11.46
N THR A 107 11.78 17.14 -11.65
CA THR A 107 13.20 17.21 -11.24
C THR A 107 13.36 17.11 -9.74
N ASP A 108 12.48 17.73 -8.95
CA ASP A 108 12.47 17.61 -7.49
C ASP A 108 12.11 16.21 -7.03
N LEU A 109 11.07 15.59 -7.65
CA LEU A 109 10.66 14.21 -7.39
C LEU A 109 11.79 13.21 -7.67
N ALA A 110 12.61 13.45 -8.69
CA ALA A 110 13.73 12.60 -9.10
C ALA A 110 15.10 13.21 -8.79
N SER A 111 15.23 14.07 -7.78
CA SER A 111 16.45 14.83 -7.45
C SER A 111 17.69 13.94 -7.32
N PHE A 112 17.58 12.80 -6.65
CA PHE A 112 18.70 11.85 -6.52
C PHE A 112 19.16 11.29 -7.89
N TYR A 113 18.24 11.10 -8.85
CA TYR A 113 18.62 10.70 -10.22
C TYR A 113 19.28 11.86 -10.98
N VAL A 114 18.81 13.08 -10.83
CA VAL A 114 19.42 14.25 -11.46
C VAL A 114 20.86 14.41 -10.99
N GLU A 115 21.15 14.20 -9.70
CA GLU A 115 22.48 14.28 -9.12
C GLU A 115 23.39 13.10 -9.48
N ARG A 116 22.84 11.87 -9.48
CA ARG A 116 23.59 10.61 -9.62
C ARG A 116 22.86 9.60 -10.52
N PRO A 117 22.77 9.88 -11.84
CA PRO A 117 21.88 9.11 -12.74
C PRO A 117 22.18 7.61 -12.82
N HIS A 118 23.47 7.23 -12.96
CA HIS A 118 23.82 5.80 -13.05
C HIS A 118 23.53 5.05 -11.75
N LEU A 119 23.83 5.66 -10.61
CA LEU A 119 23.57 5.09 -9.30
C LEU A 119 22.07 4.94 -9.03
N ALA A 120 21.29 6.00 -9.31
CA ALA A 120 19.85 5.98 -9.13
C ALA A 120 19.16 4.94 -10.04
N LEU A 121 19.61 4.81 -11.29
CA LEU A 121 19.07 3.81 -12.21
C LEU A 121 19.38 2.39 -11.70
N ALA A 122 20.64 2.10 -11.38
CA ALA A 122 21.04 0.78 -10.89
C ALA A 122 20.35 0.42 -9.57
N SER A 123 20.35 1.35 -8.60
CA SER A 123 19.72 1.15 -7.29
C SER A 123 18.19 1.07 -7.38
N GLY A 124 17.56 1.80 -8.29
CA GLY A 124 16.12 1.70 -8.52
C GLY A 124 15.69 0.34 -9.08
N LEU A 125 16.47 -0.23 -10.00
CA LEU A 125 16.21 -1.58 -10.53
C LEU A 125 16.37 -2.67 -9.46
N VAL A 126 17.22 -2.48 -8.44
CA VAL A 126 17.31 -3.40 -7.30
C VAL A 126 16.41 -2.99 -6.12
N LEU A 127 15.44 -2.11 -6.34
CA LEU A 127 14.43 -1.66 -5.37
C LEU A 127 15.00 -0.87 -4.18
N ALA A 128 16.22 -0.35 -4.30
CA ALA A 128 16.89 0.41 -3.23
C ALA A 128 16.77 1.94 -3.40
N TYR A 129 16.44 2.42 -4.61
CA TYR A 129 16.01 3.80 -4.87
C TYR A 129 14.56 3.82 -5.34
N ASN A 130 13.72 4.56 -4.65
CA ASN A 130 12.28 4.58 -4.89
C ASN A 130 11.77 6.03 -4.91
N PRO A 131 11.70 6.66 -6.09
CA PRO A 131 11.18 8.01 -6.18
C PRO A 131 9.71 8.08 -5.74
N PRO A 132 9.26 9.21 -5.19
CA PRO A 132 7.86 9.42 -4.82
C PRO A 132 6.89 9.03 -5.95
N LEU A 133 5.68 8.63 -5.59
CA LEU A 133 4.63 8.05 -6.43
C LEU A 133 4.92 6.62 -6.93
N LEU A 134 6.19 6.22 -7.13
CA LEU A 134 6.54 4.85 -7.49
C LEU A 134 6.87 3.97 -6.28
N ASP A 135 7.11 4.53 -5.11
CA ASP A 135 7.66 3.89 -3.91
C ASP A 135 6.76 2.81 -3.27
N ILE A 136 5.47 2.80 -3.55
CA ILE A 136 4.57 1.72 -3.09
C ILE A 136 4.80 0.40 -3.84
N LEU A 137 5.21 0.45 -5.13
CA LEU A 137 5.42 -0.77 -5.93
C LEU A 137 6.61 -1.61 -5.47
N PRO A 138 7.80 -1.05 -5.18
CA PRO A 138 8.91 -1.78 -4.58
C PRO A 138 8.53 -2.49 -3.29
N MET A 139 7.87 -1.79 -2.36
CA MET A 139 7.36 -2.38 -1.14
C MET A 139 6.42 -3.56 -1.43
N TYR A 140 5.52 -3.40 -2.40
CA TYR A 140 4.59 -4.46 -2.81
C TYR A 140 5.30 -5.66 -3.44
N VAL A 141 6.36 -5.44 -4.24
CA VAL A 141 7.21 -6.51 -4.80
C VAL A 141 7.88 -7.32 -3.69
N LEU A 142 8.45 -6.63 -2.70
CA LEU A 142 9.08 -7.28 -1.54
C LEU A 142 8.07 -8.09 -0.72
N PHE A 143 6.89 -7.55 -0.48
CA PHE A 143 5.81 -8.29 0.21
C PHE A 143 5.40 -9.54 -0.57
N LEU A 144 5.24 -9.45 -1.89
CA LEU A 144 4.92 -10.60 -2.72
C LEU A 144 6.05 -11.64 -2.73
N ALA A 145 7.32 -11.21 -2.73
CA ALA A 145 8.48 -12.11 -2.68
C ALA A 145 8.55 -12.90 -1.36
N LEU A 146 8.13 -12.31 -0.24
CA LEU A 146 8.07 -12.96 1.06
C LEU A 146 6.81 -13.82 1.25
N THR A 147 5.74 -13.53 0.53
CA THR A 147 4.43 -14.19 0.68
C THR A 147 4.48 -15.73 0.53
N PRO A 148 5.25 -16.35 -0.40
CA PRO A 148 5.33 -17.81 -0.49
C PRO A 148 5.73 -18.46 0.82
N TYR A 149 6.68 -17.88 1.53
CA TYR A 149 7.21 -18.40 2.79
C TYR A 149 6.22 -18.20 3.93
N VAL A 150 5.61 -17.00 4.04
CA VAL A 150 4.60 -16.68 5.04
C VAL A 150 3.37 -17.58 4.89
N LEU A 151 2.86 -17.77 3.66
CA LEU A 151 1.72 -18.64 3.40
C LEU A 151 2.04 -20.11 3.66
N ARG A 152 3.20 -20.60 3.20
CA ARG A 152 3.62 -21.99 3.44
C ARG A 152 3.72 -22.29 4.92
N HIS A 153 4.38 -21.40 5.70
CA HIS A 153 4.48 -21.55 7.14
C HIS A 153 3.10 -21.50 7.81
N GLY A 154 2.31 -20.46 7.51
CA GLY A 154 1.00 -20.26 8.10
C GLY A 154 -0.02 -21.38 7.81
N LEU A 155 0.05 -21.99 6.61
CA LEU A 155 -0.81 -23.11 6.26
C LEU A 155 -0.40 -24.43 6.91
N ARG A 156 0.89 -24.62 7.24
CA ARG A 156 1.42 -25.84 7.87
C ARG A 156 1.38 -25.81 9.40
N TYR A 157 1.77 -24.67 9.99
CA TYR A 157 2.00 -24.55 11.44
C TYR A 157 1.04 -23.55 12.11
N GLY A 158 0.21 -22.86 11.32
CA GLY A 158 -0.64 -21.78 11.80
C GLY A 158 0.02 -20.41 11.67
N PHE A 159 -0.79 -19.34 11.75
CA PHE A 159 -0.34 -17.98 11.51
C PHE A 159 0.10 -17.24 12.78
N ALA A 160 -0.02 -17.84 13.96
CA ALA A 160 0.22 -17.14 15.23
C ALA A 160 1.64 -16.57 15.33
N GLU A 161 2.65 -17.37 15.00
CA GLU A 161 4.06 -16.94 15.01
C GLU A 161 4.32 -15.82 13.98
N MET A 162 3.78 -15.93 12.79
CA MET A 162 3.93 -14.91 11.74
C MET A 162 3.26 -13.59 12.13
N LEU A 163 2.09 -13.64 12.76
CA LEU A 163 1.39 -12.46 13.26
C LEU A 163 2.15 -11.82 14.42
N LEU A 164 2.66 -12.62 15.36
CA LEU A 164 3.46 -12.12 16.47
C LEU A 164 4.76 -11.46 15.97
N LEU A 165 5.52 -12.15 15.12
CA LEU A 165 6.73 -11.59 14.52
C LEU A 165 6.42 -10.29 13.78
N SER A 166 5.35 -10.29 12.97
CA SER A 166 4.91 -9.11 12.24
C SER A 166 4.54 -7.95 13.18
N ALA A 167 3.87 -8.21 14.29
CA ALA A 167 3.55 -7.19 15.28
C ALA A 167 4.82 -6.63 15.96
N VAL A 168 5.79 -7.47 16.30
CA VAL A 168 7.08 -7.03 16.83
C VAL A 168 7.85 -6.17 15.83
N LEU A 169 7.94 -6.60 14.56
CA LEU A 169 8.59 -5.83 13.51
C LEU A 169 7.88 -4.49 13.27
N TRP A 170 6.55 -4.45 13.35
CA TRP A 170 5.79 -3.21 13.27
C TRP A 170 6.12 -2.27 14.43
N LEU A 171 6.21 -2.78 15.66
CA LEU A 171 6.63 -1.98 16.82
C LEU A 171 8.05 -1.41 16.62
N VAL A 172 8.99 -2.24 16.16
CA VAL A 172 10.36 -1.78 15.82
C VAL A 172 10.31 -0.68 14.75
N GLY A 173 9.41 -0.82 13.77
CA GLY A 173 9.18 0.19 12.72
C GLY A 173 8.69 1.54 13.25
N GLN A 174 7.94 1.57 14.38
CA GLN A 174 7.46 2.83 14.99
C GLN A 174 8.61 3.70 15.56
N TYR A 175 9.78 3.11 15.80
CA TYR A 175 10.98 3.77 16.34
C TYR A 175 12.10 3.87 15.31
N ASP A 176 11.76 4.01 14.01
CA ASP A 176 12.73 4.09 12.90
C ASP A 176 13.70 2.89 12.80
N GLY A 177 13.35 1.73 13.39
CA GLY A 177 14.23 0.55 13.38
C GLY A 177 14.65 0.11 11.98
N GLY A 178 13.78 0.29 10.98
CA GLY A 178 14.10 0.03 9.57
C GLY A 178 15.23 0.92 9.05
N ARG A 179 15.23 2.21 9.43
CA ARG A 179 16.27 3.17 9.10
C ARG A 179 17.61 2.78 9.74
N TYR A 180 17.63 2.49 11.03
CA TYR A 180 18.88 2.12 11.72
C TYR A 180 19.50 0.86 11.13
N VAL A 181 18.68 -0.17 10.82
CA VAL A 181 19.17 -1.39 10.16
C VAL A 181 19.70 -1.08 8.76
N TYR A 182 18.98 -0.27 7.97
CA TYR A 182 19.45 0.12 6.64
C TYR A 182 20.78 0.88 6.69
N GLU A 183 20.88 1.91 7.54
CA GLU A 183 22.08 2.73 7.67
C GLU A 183 23.30 1.92 8.16
N ALA A 184 23.09 1.00 9.11
CA ALA A 184 24.14 0.09 9.57
C ALA A 184 24.63 -0.85 8.45
N VAL A 185 23.73 -1.45 7.68
CA VAL A 185 24.09 -2.32 6.55
C VAL A 185 24.74 -1.50 5.44
N ALA A 186 24.19 -0.33 5.11
CA ALA A 186 24.74 0.57 4.10
C ALA A 186 26.19 0.99 4.44
N ALA A 187 26.45 1.33 5.70
CA ALA A 187 27.82 1.66 6.18
C ALA A 187 28.78 0.47 6.07
N LEU A 188 28.30 -0.75 6.38
CA LEU A 188 29.11 -1.97 6.37
C LEU A 188 29.56 -2.34 4.96
N VAL A 189 28.69 -2.16 3.95
CA VAL A 189 28.97 -2.54 2.55
C VAL A 189 29.39 -1.35 1.67
N GLY A 190 29.50 -0.14 2.24
CA GLY A 190 29.81 1.08 1.48
C GLY A 190 28.69 1.46 0.50
N TRP A 191 27.41 1.19 0.85
CA TRP A 191 26.28 1.47 -0.04
C TRP A 191 25.96 2.96 -0.11
N PRO A 192 26.00 3.58 -1.30
CA PRO A 192 25.98 5.05 -1.42
C PRO A 192 24.58 5.68 -1.54
N VAL A 193 23.50 4.89 -1.45
CA VAL A 193 22.13 5.41 -1.53
C VAL A 193 21.69 5.85 -0.13
N PRO A 194 21.27 7.11 0.08
CA PRO A 194 20.80 7.56 1.39
C PRO A 194 19.44 6.95 1.73
N TYR A 195 19.14 6.73 3.01
CA TYR A 195 17.86 6.16 3.45
C TYR A 195 16.66 6.97 2.93
N GLY A 196 16.73 8.30 2.91
CA GLY A 196 15.66 9.15 2.38
C GLY A 196 15.30 8.89 0.90
N ALA A 197 16.20 8.29 0.13
CA ALA A 197 15.95 7.93 -1.26
C ALA A 197 15.31 6.53 -1.44
N THR A 198 15.12 5.76 -0.36
CA THR A 198 14.52 4.41 -0.42
C THR A 198 12.99 4.42 -0.49
N GLY A 199 12.38 5.60 -0.49
CA GLY A 199 10.93 5.79 -0.50
C GLY A 199 10.35 6.12 0.88
N ALA A 200 9.11 6.59 0.90
CA ALA A 200 8.47 7.06 2.12
C ALA A 200 7.84 5.93 2.96
N PHE A 201 7.47 4.81 2.34
CA PHE A 201 6.79 3.72 3.01
C PHE A 201 7.74 2.86 3.84
N SER A 202 7.61 2.88 5.18
CA SER A 202 8.37 2.00 6.06
C SER A 202 7.98 0.53 5.81
N PHE A 203 8.92 -0.28 5.33
CA PHE A 203 8.69 -1.71 5.11
C PHE A 203 8.24 -2.40 6.40
N LEU A 204 8.90 -2.10 7.53
CA LEU A 204 8.55 -2.67 8.85
C LEU A 204 7.18 -2.21 9.32
N GLY A 205 6.78 -0.99 9.02
CA GLY A 205 5.45 -0.47 9.36
C GLY A 205 4.33 -1.16 8.57
N TRP A 206 4.48 -1.26 7.26
CA TRP A 206 3.40 -1.69 6.37
C TRP A 206 3.25 -3.22 6.25
N GLN A 207 4.29 -4.01 6.62
CA GLN A 207 4.23 -5.46 6.52
C GLN A 207 3.17 -6.08 7.45
N LEU A 208 2.84 -5.45 8.60
CA LEU A 208 1.79 -5.96 9.49
C LEU A 208 0.42 -5.97 8.80
N LEU A 209 0.10 -4.89 8.09
CA LEU A 209 -1.14 -4.79 7.33
C LEU A 209 -1.22 -5.87 6.24
N TRP A 210 -0.08 -6.17 5.60
CA TRP A 210 0.04 -7.22 4.60
C TRP A 210 -0.16 -8.60 5.21
N VAL A 211 0.54 -8.93 6.30
CA VAL A 211 0.47 -10.26 6.95
C VAL A 211 -0.92 -10.53 7.52
N VAL A 212 -1.57 -9.51 8.14
CA VAL A 212 -2.97 -9.62 8.60
C VAL A 212 -3.91 -9.86 7.41
N GLY A 213 -3.73 -9.14 6.31
CA GLY A 213 -4.50 -9.38 5.08
C GLY A 213 -4.33 -10.80 4.55
N LEU A 214 -3.09 -11.30 4.44
CA LEU A 214 -2.80 -12.69 4.03
C LEU A 214 -3.48 -13.72 4.94
N TYR A 215 -3.37 -13.54 6.25
CA TYR A 215 -3.97 -14.42 7.24
C TYR A 215 -5.49 -14.51 7.07
N LEU A 216 -6.16 -13.36 7.03
CA LEU A 216 -7.61 -13.31 6.87
C LEU A 216 -8.04 -13.91 5.52
N GLY A 217 -7.31 -13.62 4.45
CA GLY A 217 -7.55 -14.19 3.14
C GLY A 217 -7.36 -15.71 3.10
N ALA A 218 -6.29 -16.21 3.72
CA ALA A 218 -6.02 -17.65 3.77
C ALA A 218 -7.09 -18.44 4.54
N ARG A 219 -7.75 -17.81 5.51
CA ARG A 219 -8.84 -18.41 6.31
C ARG A 219 -10.22 -18.30 5.68
N ALA A 220 -10.38 -17.42 4.69
CA ALA A 220 -11.71 -17.16 4.12
C ALA A 220 -12.28 -18.29 3.29
N ASP A 221 -11.52 -19.34 2.94
CA ASP A 221 -11.91 -20.52 2.13
C ASP A 221 -12.76 -20.19 0.89
N GLY A 222 -12.59 -18.97 0.36
CA GLY A 222 -13.44 -18.47 -0.72
C GLY A 222 -14.83 -18.01 -0.27
N ALA A 223 -15.13 -18.11 1.00
CA ALA A 223 -16.32 -17.53 1.59
C ALA A 223 -16.10 -16.03 1.86
N ALA A 224 -17.17 -15.28 1.75
CA ALA A 224 -17.18 -13.91 2.20
C ALA A 224 -16.93 -13.84 3.72
N PHE A 225 -16.38 -12.71 4.19
CA PHE A 225 -16.30 -12.47 5.63
C PHE A 225 -17.64 -12.75 6.30
N PRO A 226 -17.68 -13.64 7.30
CA PRO A 226 -18.93 -13.93 8.00
C PRO A 226 -19.36 -12.66 8.76
N VAL A 227 -20.49 -12.09 8.35
CA VAL A 227 -21.11 -11.00 9.09
C VAL A 227 -21.80 -11.62 10.30
N ARG A 228 -21.09 -11.72 11.43
CA ARG A 228 -21.68 -12.20 12.69
C ARG A 228 -22.69 -11.20 13.22
N ALA A 229 -23.72 -11.71 13.91
CA ALA A 229 -24.62 -10.87 14.67
C ALA A 229 -23.80 -10.00 15.66
N THR A 230 -23.99 -8.70 15.61
CA THR A 230 -23.26 -7.74 16.43
C THR A 230 -24.22 -7.03 17.35
N SER A 231 -23.85 -6.85 18.61
CA SER A 231 -24.65 -6.06 19.55
C SER A 231 -24.80 -4.61 19.05
N ARG A 232 -25.94 -4.01 19.30
CA ARG A 232 -26.18 -2.60 18.95
C ARG A 232 -25.17 -1.67 19.63
N ALA A 233 -24.77 -2.00 20.87
CA ALA A 233 -23.77 -1.24 21.62
C ALA A 233 -22.42 -1.21 20.90
N LEU A 234 -21.93 -2.38 20.40
CA LEU A 234 -20.69 -2.43 19.63
C LEU A 234 -20.80 -1.65 18.31
N LEU A 235 -21.94 -1.74 17.61
CA LEU A 235 -22.16 -0.97 16.38
C LEU A 235 -22.08 0.54 16.68
N TYR A 236 -22.76 1.03 17.71
CA TYR A 236 -22.71 2.43 18.08
C TYR A 236 -21.29 2.87 18.49
N ALA A 237 -20.58 2.05 19.27
CA ALA A 237 -19.21 2.36 19.65
C ALA A 237 -18.27 2.49 18.44
N VAL A 238 -18.34 1.57 17.47
CA VAL A 238 -17.51 1.61 16.26
C VAL A 238 -17.87 2.80 15.36
N VAL A 239 -19.17 3.08 15.19
CA VAL A 239 -19.63 4.25 14.41
C VAL A 239 -19.20 5.55 15.09
N SER A 240 -19.35 5.68 16.41
CA SER A 240 -18.91 6.87 17.17
C SER A 240 -17.39 7.07 17.03
N LEU A 241 -16.61 5.99 17.10
CA LEU A 241 -15.16 6.07 16.93
C LEU A 241 -14.77 6.47 15.49
N ALA A 242 -15.48 5.97 14.47
CA ALA A 242 -15.28 6.41 13.09
C ALA A 242 -15.56 7.90 12.91
N ILE A 243 -16.68 8.40 13.49
CA ILE A 243 -17.05 9.82 13.48
C ILE A 243 -15.99 10.65 14.23
N ALA A 244 -15.49 10.17 15.37
CA ALA A 244 -14.44 10.83 16.12
C ALA A 244 -13.14 10.98 15.31
N PHE A 245 -12.68 9.92 14.63
CA PHE A 245 -11.52 10.00 13.76
C PHE A 245 -11.74 10.93 12.55
N PHE A 246 -12.93 10.88 11.97
CA PHE A 246 -13.31 11.79 10.89
C PHE A 246 -13.26 13.26 11.35
N ALA A 247 -13.95 13.58 12.45
CA ALA A 247 -13.97 14.93 12.99
C ALA A 247 -12.57 15.41 13.37
N TRP A 248 -11.80 14.58 14.08
CA TRP A 248 -10.45 14.93 14.49
C TRP A 248 -9.55 15.25 13.28
N ARG A 249 -9.56 14.41 12.23
CA ARG A 249 -8.77 14.64 11.02
C ARG A 249 -9.15 15.93 10.30
N HIS A 250 -10.45 16.24 10.20
CA HIS A 250 -10.92 17.42 9.48
C HIS A 250 -10.82 18.72 10.30
N LEU A 251 -10.82 18.65 11.62
CA LEU A 251 -10.65 19.79 12.51
C LEU A 251 -9.17 20.09 12.81
N ALA A 252 -8.35 19.07 13.04
CA ALA A 252 -6.95 19.21 13.46
C ALA A 252 -5.94 19.04 12.31
N GLY A 253 -6.38 18.62 11.13
CA GLY A 253 -5.50 18.43 9.97
C GLY A 253 -4.77 17.09 9.94
N GLN A 254 -3.83 16.96 9.00
CA GLN A 254 -3.05 15.71 8.80
C GLN A 254 -2.01 15.48 9.89
N VAL A 255 -1.49 16.57 10.47
CA VAL A 255 -0.53 16.61 11.56
C VAL A 255 -1.22 17.29 12.73
N PRO A 256 -1.94 16.53 13.58
CA PRO A 256 -2.84 17.10 14.58
C PRO A 256 -2.15 17.75 15.76
N PHE A 257 -0.88 17.42 16.00
CA PHE A 257 -0.06 18.00 17.08
C PHE A 257 0.98 18.96 16.50
N ALA A 258 1.56 19.79 17.36
CA ALA A 258 2.60 20.74 16.95
C ALA A 258 3.74 20.03 16.18
N PRO A 259 4.36 20.70 15.19
CA PRO A 259 5.49 20.14 14.45
C PRO A 259 6.60 19.62 15.38
N GLY A 260 7.16 18.45 15.05
CA GLY A 260 8.20 17.81 15.85
C GLY A 260 7.71 17.06 17.11
N ARG A 261 6.43 17.08 17.42
CA ARG A 261 5.90 16.29 18.54
C ARG A 261 5.86 14.80 18.17
N THR A 262 6.42 13.95 19.05
CA THR A 262 6.40 12.49 18.91
C THR A 262 4.98 11.92 18.83
N LEU A 263 3.97 12.64 19.38
CA LEU A 263 2.56 12.24 19.28
C LEU A 263 2.04 12.16 17.82
N ASN A 264 2.67 12.84 16.87
CA ASN A 264 2.31 12.73 15.45
C ASN A 264 2.61 11.34 14.88
N THR A 265 3.53 10.57 15.47
CA THR A 265 3.80 9.18 15.07
C THR A 265 2.57 8.28 15.24
N LEU A 266 1.67 8.61 16.18
CA LEU A 266 0.45 7.83 16.42
C LEU A 266 -0.48 7.79 15.20
N VAL A 267 -0.49 8.83 14.37
CA VAL A 267 -1.31 8.95 13.15
C VAL A 267 -0.47 8.94 11.88
N ASP A 268 0.85 8.73 12.00
CA ASP A 268 1.77 8.78 10.86
C ASP A 268 1.40 7.76 9.78
N LYS A 269 1.47 8.22 8.53
CA LYS A 269 1.16 7.40 7.35
C LYS A 269 2.31 6.44 7.03
N TRP A 270 3.53 6.93 7.14
CA TRP A 270 4.69 6.26 6.56
C TRP A 270 5.11 5.04 7.39
N HIS A 271 4.97 5.12 8.72
CA HIS A 271 5.21 4.00 9.64
C HIS A 271 3.94 3.24 10.04
N LEU A 272 2.78 3.65 9.53
CA LEU A 272 1.48 3.08 9.87
C LEU A 272 1.19 3.14 11.38
N GLY A 273 1.13 4.36 11.91
CA GLY A 273 0.99 4.63 13.35
C GLY A 273 -0.20 3.93 14.01
N PRO A 274 -0.14 3.69 15.35
CA PRO A 274 -1.13 2.84 16.04
C PRO A 274 -2.57 3.37 15.97
N LEU A 275 -2.78 4.68 16.07
CA LEU A 275 -4.14 5.24 15.91
C LEU A 275 -4.62 5.20 14.46
N ARG A 276 -3.71 5.29 13.49
CA ARG A 276 -4.02 5.07 12.08
C ARG A 276 -4.45 3.62 11.83
N MET A 277 -3.75 2.64 12.40
CA MET A 277 -4.13 1.23 12.34
C MET A 277 -5.48 0.96 13.00
N LEU A 278 -5.76 1.60 14.15
CA LEU A 278 -7.06 1.50 14.80
C LEU A 278 -8.16 2.11 13.92
N ASN A 279 -7.95 3.28 13.35
CA ASN A 279 -8.90 3.90 12.42
C ASN A 279 -9.14 3.01 11.19
N PHE A 280 -8.07 2.39 10.64
CA PHE A 280 -8.20 1.42 9.55
C PHE A 280 -9.06 0.22 9.96
N ALA A 281 -8.81 -0.38 11.13
CA ALA A 281 -9.59 -1.52 11.63
C ALA A 281 -11.08 -1.18 11.81
N VAL A 282 -11.38 0.02 12.33
CA VAL A 282 -12.74 0.56 12.46
C VAL A 282 -13.43 0.66 11.10
N LEU A 283 -12.76 1.27 10.11
CA LEU A 283 -13.32 1.41 8.76
C LEU A 283 -13.46 0.06 8.05
N ALA A 284 -12.49 -0.82 8.17
CA ALA A 284 -12.54 -2.17 7.59
C ALA A 284 -13.72 -2.97 8.17
N TRP A 285 -13.96 -2.86 9.48
CA TRP A 285 -15.12 -3.49 10.13
C TRP A 285 -16.45 -2.94 9.59
N LEU A 286 -16.57 -1.61 9.42
CA LEU A 286 -17.76 -0.97 8.85
C LEU A 286 -17.98 -1.41 7.39
N VAL A 287 -16.91 -1.50 6.59
CA VAL A 287 -16.96 -2.00 5.21
C VAL A 287 -17.50 -3.44 5.15
N VAL A 288 -17.03 -4.32 6.05
CA VAL A 288 -17.54 -5.69 6.15
C VAL A 288 -19.05 -5.69 6.49
N ARG A 289 -19.49 -4.82 7.38
CA ARG A 289 -20.92 -4.67 7.74
C ARG A 289 -21.76 -4.10 6.59
N ALA A 290 -21.19 -3.18 5.83
CA ALA A 290 -21.83 -2.57 4.68
C ALA A 290 -21.85 -3.49 3.42
N ARG A 291 -21.25 -4.67 3.48
CA ARG A 291 -21.12 -5.61 2.35
C ARG A 291 -22.40 -5.81 1.55
N PRO A 292 -23.61 -6.04 2.14
CA PRO A 292 -24.83 -6.22 1.36
C PRO A 292 -25.18 -5.04 0.44
N TYR A 293 -24.82 -3.83 0.85
CA TYR A 293 -24.99 -2.61 0.04
C TYR A 293 -23.90 -2.51 -1.02
N LEU A 294 -22.65 -2.85 -0.66
CA LEU A 294 -21.49 -2.82 -1.58
C LEU A 294 -21.68 -3.81 -2.75
N VAL A 295 -22.23 -4.99 -2.52
CA VAL A 295 -22.55 -5.96 -3.58
C VAL A 295 -23.51 -5.36 -4.61
N ARG A 296 -24.51 -4.58 -4.17
CA ARG A 296 -25.44 -3.89 -5.08
C ARG A 296 -24.77 -2.79 -5.87
N LEU A 297 -23.90 -1.98 -5.23
CA LEU A 297 -23.13 -0.92 -5.88
C LEU A 297 -22.09 -1.46 -6.87
N ALA A 298 -21.55 -2.65 -6.59
CA ALA A 298 -20.53 -3.28 -7.43
C ALA A 298 -21.11 -3.91 -8.71
N ALA A 299 -22.42 -4.16 -8.76
CA ALA A 299 -23.07 -4.73 -9.94
C ALA A 299 -22.94 -3.74 -11.13
N ASP A 300 -22.42 -4.23 -12.26
CA ASP A 300 -22.29 -3.51 -13.53
C ASP A 300 -21.58 -2.14 -13.47
N SER A 301 -20.73 -1.94 -12.46
CA SER A 301 -19.99 -0.69 -12.25
C SER A 301 -18.65 -0.69 -13.03
N SER A 302 -18.36 0.40 -13.76
CA SER A 302 -17.04 0.64 -14.37
C SER A 302 -15.91 0.65 -13.35
N ILE A 303 -16.18 1.08 -12.11
CA ILE A 303 -15.23 1.03 -10.99
C ILE A 303 -14.84 -0.42 -10.67
N THR A 304 -15.80 -1.35 -10.75
CA THR A 304 -15.52 -2.79 -10.58
C THR A 304 -14.58 -3.32 -11.67
N LEU A 305 -14.73 -2.86 -12.92
CA LEU A 305 -13.81 -3.23 -14.00
C LEU A 305 -12.39 -2.71 -13.74
N MET A 306 -12.26 -1.48 -13.24
CA MET A 306 -10.96 -0.92 -12.84
C MET A 306 -10.29 -1.77 -11.74
N GLY A 307 -11.04 -2.16 -10.73
CA GLY A 307 -10.52 -3.01 -9.66
C GLY A 307 -10.15 -4.44 -10.12
N ARG A 308 -10.86 -4.97 -11.13
CA ARG A 308 -10.50 -6.25 -11.79
C ARG A 308 -9.14 -6.18 -12.46
N ALA A 309 -8.85 -5.05 -13.10
CA ALA A 309 -7.61 -4.77 -13.80
C ALA A 309 -6.67 -3.86 -12.98
N ALA A 310 -6.64 -4.04 -11.63
CA ALA A 310 -6.01 -3.06 -10.74
C ALA A 310 -4.54 -2.76 -11.07
N LEU A 311 -3.72 -3.73 -11.46
CA LEU A 311 -2.30 -3.49 -11.77
C LEU A 311 -2.12 -2.63 -13.04
N PRO A 312 -2.72 -2.97 -14.21
CA PRO A 312 -2.62 -2.09 -15.37
C PRO A 312 -3.28 -0.73 -15.15
N VAL A 313 -4.41 -0.64 -14.45
CA VAL A 313 -5.05 0.66 -14.13
C VAL A 313 -4.13 1.49 -13.24
N PHE A 314 -3.49 0.88 -12.24
CA PHE A 314 -2.50 1.56 -11.40
C PHE A 314 -1.29 2.06 -12.23
N ALA A 315 -0.79 1.25 -13.16
CA ALA A 315 0.32 1.67 -14.03
C ALA A 315 -0.09 2.84 -14.94
N VAL A 316 -1.25 2.76 -15.58
CA VAL A 316 -1.75 3.82 -16.47
C VAL A 316 -1.99 5.12 -15.71
N HIS A 317 -2.60 5.08 -14.51
CA HIS A 317 -2.82 6.31 -13.75
C HIS A 317 -1.50 6.98 -13.35
N LEU A 318 -0.44 6.20 -13.00
CA LEU A 318 0.87 6.76 -12.71
C LEU A 318 1.51 7.41 -13.95
N VAL A 319 1.42 6.75 -15.11
CA VAL A 319 1.88 7.36 -16.37
C VAL A 319 1.18 8.70 -16.61
N ILE A 320 -0.15 8.75 -16.43
CA ILE A 320 -0.93 9.98 -16.60
C ILE A 320 -0.48 11.05 -15.58
N CYS A 321 -0.42 10.72 -14.29
CA CYS A 321 -0.05 11.68 -13.24
C CYS A 321 1.37 12.21 -13.44
N LEU A 322 2.34 11.35 -13.72
CA LEU A 322 3.73 11.76 -13.95
C LEU A 322 3.87 12.60 -15.23
N SER A 323 3.15 12.25 -16.31
CA SER A 323 3.15 13.05 -17.55
C SER A 323 2.52 14.43 -17.34
N LEU A 324 1.43 14.52 -16.57
CA LEU A 324 0.82 15.81 -16.21
C LEU A 324 1.75 16.66 -15.33
N LEU A 325 2.46 16.05 -14.38
CA LEU A 325 3.46 16.75 -13.57
C LEU A 325 4.64 17.24 -14.42
N ALA A 326 5.04 16.47 -15.44
CA ALA A 326 6.10 16.88 -16.36
C ALA A 326 5.70 18.04 -17.29
N THR A 327 4.42 18.16 -17.62
CA THR A 327 3.94 19.18 -18.58
C THR A 327 3.32 20.40 -17.93
N LEU A 328 2.75 20.27 -16.73
CA LEU A 328 1.99 21.33 -16.04
C LEU A 328 2.61 21.72 -14.70
N GLY A 329 3.64 21.00 -14.21
CA GLY A 329 4.24 21.16 -12.90
C GLY A 329 5.47 22.06 -12.90
N GLY A 330 5.46 23.17 -13.66
CA GLY A 330 6.52 24.17 -13.72
C GLY A 330 6.49 25.18 -12.60
#